data_c375f8ee1441b880e2dc00070f356cbd
#
_entry.id   c375f8ee1441b880e2dc00070f356cbd
#
_cell.length_a   1.000
_cell.length_b   1.000
_cell.length_c   1.000
_cell.angle_alpha   90.00
_cell.angle_beta   90.00
_cell.angle_gamma   90.00
#
_symmetry.space_group_name_H-M   'P 1'
#
loop_
_entity.id
_entity.type
_entity.pdbx_description
1 polymer ?
#
loop_
_entity_poly.entity_id
_entity_poly.type
_entity_poly.pdbx_seq_one_letter_code
_entity_poly.pdbx_strand_id
1 'polypeptide(L)'
;MNFEEQTEQPSLEIKGLGESAYEAPKQALPQEEDNAIYFGRPEYYDYSDIELPENYDYDQDLLNEFNELAAKYNLSQKGANELMSMAVRLTKLTGDNLSQAMAEQTRQQQESYRQMLNTDREIGGVRLLNTINTANIAYSEFADDEVQRILSETGLNCHPKFVKMFYKIGKRMQNDSVYGINSPAILKESREDILFPTM
;
A
#
# COMPACT_ATOMS: atom_id res chain seq x y z
N MET A 1 -38.43 40.26 -31.58
CA MET A 1 -37.16 39.52 -31.84
C MET A 1 -36.80 38.78 -30.57
N ASN A 2 -37.26 37.53 -30.49
CA ASN A 2 -36.94 36.64 -29.34
C ASN A 2 -35.72 35.84 -29.72
N PHE A 3 -34.65 36.02 -28.95
CA PHE A 3 -33.49 35.12 -29.00
C PHE A 3 -33.71 34.07 -27.92
N GLU A 4 -34.08 32.84 -28.30
CA GLU A 4 -33.99 31.66 -27.48
C GLU A 4 -32.53 31.14 -27.56
N GLU A 5 -31.81 31.28 -26.49
CA GLU A 5 -30.48 30.76 -26.32
C GLU A 5 -30.56 29.27 -25.90
N GLN A 6 -30.39 28.37 -26.88
CA GLN A 6 -30.30 26.93 -26.65
C GLN A 6 -28.92 26.64 -26.12
N THR A 7 -28.82 26.38 -24.81
CA THR A 7 -27.65 25.78 -24.21
C THR A 7 -27.70 24.28 -24.44
N GLU A 8 -27.03 23.80 -25.50
CA GLU A 8 -26.69 22.39 -25.67
C GLU A 8 -25.62 22.02 -24.67
N GLN A 9 -25.99 21.21 -23.67
CA GLN A 9 -25.03 20.52 -22.82
C GLN A 9 -24.48 19.34 -23.62
N PRO A 10 -23.14 19.14 -23.69
CA PRO A 10 -22.57 17.96 -24.31
C PRO A 10 -22.85 16.74 -23.43
N SER A 11 -23.70 15.85 -23.92
CA SER A 11 -23.86 14.51 -23.34
C SER A 11 -22.55 13.72 -23.53
N LEU A 12 -21.84 13.45 -22.45
CA LEU A 12 -20.75 12.51 -22.43
C LEU A 12 -21.30 11.08 -22.62
N GLU A 13 -21.37 10.64 -23.87
CA GLU A 13 -21.56 9.21 -24.16
C GLU A 13 -20.32 8.45 -23.69
N ILE A 14 -20.42 7.77 -22.54
CA ILE A 14 -19.45 6.78 -22.10
C ILE A 14 -19.66 5.53 -22.97
N LYS A 15 -19.03 5.49 -24.16
CA LYS A 15 -18.89 4.27 -24.96
C LYS A 15 -17.87 3.37 -24.28
N GLY A 16 -18.34 2.26 -23.68
CA GLY A 16 -17.41 1.23 -23.24
C GLY A 16 -17.81 0.39 -22.04
N LEU A 17 -18.98 0.57 -21.48
CA LEU A 17 -19.56 -0.46 -20.62
C LEU A 17 -20.32 -1.41 -21.52
N GLY A 18 -19.60 -2.45 -22.01
CA GLY A 18 -20.28 -3.60 -22.59
C GLY A 18 -21.36 -4.07 -21.62
N GLU A 19 -22.55 -4.32 -22.13
CA GLU A 19 -23.58 -5.10 -21.46
C GLU A 19 -23.02 -6.50 -21.15
N SER A 20 -22.15 -6.59 -20.15
CA SER A 20 -22.00 -7.80 -19.38
C SER A 20 -23.30 -7.86 -18.58
N ALA A 21 -24.25 -8.62 -19.09
CA ALA A 21 -25.44 -8.98 -18.35
C ALA A 21 -24.94 -9.59 -17.02
N TYR A 22 -24.91 -8.77 -15.97
CA TYR A 22 -24.80 -9.27 -14.62
C TYR A 22 -26.11 -10.02 -14.35
N GLU A 23 -26.14 -11.29 -14.76
CA GLU A 23 -27.16 -12.20 -14.24
C GLU A 23 -26.87 -12.31 -12.75
N ALA A 24 -27.57 -11.50 -11.96
CA ALA A 24 -27.62 -11.70 -10.52
C ALA A 24 -27.94 -13.18 -10.29
N PRO A 25 -27.16 -13.90 -9.48
CA PRO A 25 -27.46 -15.29 -9.17
C PRO A 25 -28.90 -15.31 -8.67
N LYS A 26 -29.77 -16.08 -9.35
CA LYS A 26 -31.13 -16.36 -8.90
C LYS A 26 -31.05 -17.19 -7.63
N GLN A 27 -30.62 -16.56 -6.53
CA GLN A 27 -30.82 -17.13 -5.21
C GLN A 27 -32.33 -17.07 -4.98
N ALA A 28 -32.92 -18.24 -4.82
CA ALA A 28 -34.31 -18.36 -4.38
C ALA A 28 -34.46 -17.49 -3.12
N LEU A 29 -35.42 -16.57 -3.13
CA LEU A 29 -35.75 -15.78 -1.95
C LEU A 29 -35.96 -16.79 -0.80
N PRO A 30 -35.36 -16.58 0.38
CA PRO A 30 -35.58 -17.46 1.53
C PRO A 30 -37.08 -17.65 1.76
N GLN A 31 -37.50 -18.91 2.00
CA GLN A 31 -38.88 -19.19 2.32
C GLN A 31 -39.23 -18.55 3.67
N GLU A 32 -40.50 -18.30 3.95
CA GLU A 32 -40.97 -17.59 5.15
C GLU A 32 -40.45 -18.20 6.48
N GLU A 33 -40.21 -19.51 6.50
CA GLU A 33 -39.65 -20.22 7.67
C GLU A 33 -38.17 -19.85 7.91
N ASP A 34 -37.38 -19.56 6.86
CA ASP A 34 -35.99 -19.12 6.98
C ASP A 34 -35.88 -17.66 7.47
N ASN A 35 -36.88 -16.84 7.18
CA ASN A 35 -36.88 -15.43 7.61
C ASN A 35 -36.95 -15.30 9.15
N ALA A 36 -37.65 -16.22 9.85
CA ALA A 36 -37.73 -16.19 11.31
C ALA A 36 -36.36 -16.35 11.99
N ILE A 37 -35.38 -16.97 11.32
CA ILE A 37 -34.02 -17.15 11.85
C ILE A 37 -33.24 -15.82 11.87
N TYR A 38 -33.57 -14.91 10.97
CA TYR A 38 -32.86 -13.61 10.79
C TYR A 38 -33.58 -12.45 11.45
N PHE A 39 -34.81 -12.58 11.89
CA PHE A 39 -35.61 -11.57 12.58
C PHE A 39 -35.89 -11.97 14.02
N GLY A 40 -35.97 -11.00 14.90
CA GLY A 40 -36.19 -11.17 16.31
C GLY A 40 -35.07 -10.57 17.14
N ARG A 41 -35.22 -9.28 17.42
CA ARG A 41 -34.23 -8.47 18.13
C ARG A 41 -33.91 -9.08 19.49
N PRO A 42 -32.62 -9.35 19.83
CA PRO A 42 -32.19 -9.69 21.18
C PRO A 42 -32.21 -8.47 22.09
N GLU A 43 -32.05 -8.67 23.38
CA GLU A 43 -31.91 -7.57 24.35
C GLU A 43 -30.60 -6.80 24.13
N TYR A 44 -29.51 -7.52 23.80
CA TYR A 44 -28.21 -6.98 23.41
C TYR A 44 -27.59 -7.88 22.35
N TYR A 45 -26.72 -7.29 21.50
CA TYR A 45 -25.97 -8.04 20.48
C TYR A 45 -24.60 -8.41 21.02
N ASP A 46 -24.16 -9.64 20.73
CA ASP A 46 -22.85 -10.17 21.11
C ASP A 46 -22.11 -10.66 19.85
N TYR A 47 -20.90 -10.15 19.65
CA TYR A 47 -20.04 -10.45 18.50
C TYR A 47 -18.75 -11.16 18.90
N SER A 48 -18.67 -11.70 20.12
CA SER A 48 -17.48 -12.39 20.65
C SER A 48 -17.07 -13.62 19.82
N ASP A 49 -18.02 -14.24 19.13
CA ASP A 49 -17.77 -15.41 18.27
C ASP A 49 -17.19 -15.03 16.89
N ILE A 50 -17.08 -13.73 16.57
CA ILE A 50 -16.56 -13.29 15.28
C ILE A 50 -15.05 -13.10 15.37
N GLU A 51 -14.31 -13.92 14.59
CA GLU A 51 -12.87 -13.80 14.49
C GLU A 51 -12.46 -12.50 13.79
N LEU A 52 -11.75 -11.64 14.51
CA LEU A 52 -11.16 -10.41 13.97
C LEU A 52 -9.76 -10.69 13.43
N PRO A 53 -9.32 -9.96 12.40
CA PRO A 53 -7.92 -9.97 11.97
C PRO A 53 -6.98 -9.54 13.11
N GLU A 54 -5.72 -9.99 13.07
CA GLU A 54 -4.68 -9.56 14.01
C GLU A 54 -4.57 -8.03 14.05
N ASN A 55 -4.46 -7.48 15.25
CA ASN A 55 -4.38 -6.02 15.52
C ASN A 55 -5.61 -5.20 15.04
N TYR A 56 -6.75 -5.87 14.84
CA TYR A 56 -8.01 -5.20 14.54
C TYR A 56 -8.89 -5.20 15.77
N ASP A 57 -9.49 -4.05 16.06
CA ASP A 57 -10.50 -3.89 17.11
C ASP A 57 -11.73 -3.18 16.54
N TYR A 58 -12.89 -3.37 17.16
CA TYR A 58 -14.08 -2.65 16.75
C TYR A 58 -14.00 -1.17 17.15
N ASP A 59 -14.25 -0.29 16.20
CA ASP A 59 -14.58 1.09 16.51
C ASP A 59 -15.90 1.12 17.28
N GLN A 60 -15.87 1.62 18.51
CA GLN A 60 -17.01 1.55 19.43
C GLN A 60 -18.19 2.42 18.94
N ASP A 61 -17.92 3.55 18.31
CA ASP A 61 -18.97 4.44 17.80
C ASP A 61 -19.67 3.76 16.61
N LEU A 62 -18.90 3.19 15.70
CA LEU A 62 -19.43 2.43 14.55
C LEU A 62 -20.18 1.18 14.97
N LEU A 63 -19.72 0.48 16.02
CA LEU A 63 -20.39 -0.70 16.57
C LEU A 63 -21.75 -0.31 17.19
N ASN A 64 -21.80 0.81 17.90
CA ASN A 64 -23.05 1.34 18.48
C ASN A 64 -24.05 1.71 17.37
N GLU A 65 -23.60 2.41 16.32
CA GLU A 65 -24.42 2.72 15.15
C GLU A 65 -24.97 1.46 14.49
N PHE A 66 -24.13 0.43 14.33
CA PHE A 66 -24.56 -0.85 13.77
C PHE A 66 -25.62 -1.51 14.63
N ASN A 67 -25.45 -1.53 15.96
CA ASN A 67 -26.41 -2.09 16.91
C ASN A 67 -27.76 -1.37 16.87
N GLU A 68 -27.75 -0.04 16.76
CA GLU A 68 -28.96 0.74 16.60
C GLU A 68 -29.70 0.40 15.31
N LEU A 69 -28.97 0.25 14.19
CA LEU A 69 -29.53 -0.15 12.91
C LEU A 69 -30.08 -1.58 12.96
N ALA A 70 -29.32 -2.52 13.52
CA ALA A 70 -29.74 -3.92 13.68
C ALA A 70 -31.03 -4.01 14.50
N ALA A 71 -31.10 -3.24 15.60
CA ALA A 71 -32.28 -3.17 16.43
C ALA A 71 -33.50 -2.54 15.72
N LYS A 72 -33.25 -1.46 14.96
CA LYS A 72 -34.29 -0.76 14.17
C LYS A 72 -34.92 -1.68 13.11
N TYR A 73 -34.11 -2.53 12.50
CA TYR A 73 -34.57 -3.48 11.47
C TYR A 73 -34.95 -4.85 12.06
N ASN A 74 -35.05 -4.97 13.39
CA ASN A 74 -35.44 -6.18 14.08
C ASN A 74 -34.59 -7.41 13.70
N LEU A 75 -33.29 -7.23 13.49
CA LEU A 75 -32.38 -8.33 13.18
C LEU A 75 -32.22 -9.26 14.37
N SER A 76 -32.19 -10.58 14.14
CA SER A 76 -31.78 -11.54 15.13
C SER A 76 -30.27 -11.48 15.39
N GLN A 77 -29.81 -12.08 16.50
CA GLN A 77 -28.37 -12.25 16.75
C GLN A 77 -27.64 -12.91 15.57
N LYS A 78 -28.26 -13.95 14.99
CA LYS A 78 -27.68 -14.64 13.82
C LYS A 78 -27.57 -13.72 12.62
N GLY A 79 -28.62 -12.96 12.30
CA GLY A 79 -28.58 -12.01 11.18
C GLY A 79 -27.54 -10.90 11.39
N ALA A 80 -27.43 -10.37 12.62
CA ALA A 80 -26.42 -9.39 12.97
C ALA A 80 -25.00 -9.95 12.86
N ASN A 81 -24.76 -11.18 13.32
CA ASN A 81 -23.46 -11.84 13.23
C ASN A 81 -23.05 -12.11 11.76
N GLU A 82 -23.97 -12.52 10.90
CA GLU A 82 -23.67 -12.73 9.48
C GLU A 82 -23.28 -11.43 8.78
N LEU A 83 -24.01 -10.33 9.04
CA LEU A 83 -23.66 -9.01 8.49
C LEU A 83 -22.34 -8.48 9.02
N MET A 84 -22.09 -8.64 10.33
CA MET A 84 -20.82 -8.22 10.94
C MET A 84 -19.65 -9.04 10.39
N SER A 85 -19.81 -10.36 10.26
CA SER A 85 -18.78 -11.22 9.66
C SER A 85 -18.49 -10.84 8.21
N MET A 86 -19.50 -10.45 7.45
CA MET A 86 -19.32 -9.95 6.09
C MET A 86 -18.57 -8.61 6.09
N ALA A 87 -18.90 -7.69 7.00
CA ALA A 87 -18.21 -6.40 7.15
C ALA A 87 -16.73 -6.60 7.50
N VAL A 88 -16.42 -7.48 8.44
CA VAL A 88 -15.03 -7.82 8.82
C VAL A 88 -14.26 -8.41 7.63
N ARG A 89 -14.89 -9.33 6.87
CA ARG A 89 -14.27 -9.88 5.66
C ARG A 89 -14.00 -8.81 4.60
N LEU A 90 -14.94 -7.90 4.40
CA LEU A 90 -14.79 -6.79 3.45
C LEU A 90 -13.66 -5.87 3.87
N THR A 91 -13.58 -5.52 5.16
CA THR A 91 -12.50 -4.70 5.71
C THR A 91 -11.14 -5.36 5.49
N LYS A 92 -11.02 -6.67 5.77
CA LYS A 92 -9.79 -7.43 5.52
C LYS A 92 -9.41 -7.41 4.05
N LEU A 93 -10.35 -7.73 3.15
CA LEU A 93 -10.10 -7.72 1.71
C LEU A 93 -9.67 -6.34 1.21
N THR A 94 -10.29 -5.28 1.71
CA THR A 94 -9.93 -3.90 1.34
C THR A 94 -8.52 -3.54 1.85
N GLY A 95 -8.18 -3.94 3.08
CA GLY A 95 -6.85 -3.76 3.65
C GLY A 95 -5.77 -4.50 2.85
N ASP A 96 -6.01 -5.76 2.50
CA ASP A 96 -5.11 -6.57 1.70
C ASP A 96 -4.89 -5.96 0.30
N ASN A 97 -5.96 -5.54 -0.36
CA ASN A 97 -5.89 -4.89 -1.67
C ASN A 97 -5.11 -3.56 -1.60
N LEU A 98 -5.34 -2.75 -0.57
CA LEU A 98 -4.63 -1.48 -0.37
C LEU A 98 -3.14 -1.73 -0.12
N SER A 99 -2.81 -2.72 0.72
CA SER A 99 -1.43 -3.11 1.00
C SER A 99 -0.70 -3.56 -0.27
N GLN A 100 -1.35 -4.42 -1.08
CA GLN A 100 -0.80 -4.86 -2.37
C GLN A 100 -0.61 -3.69 -3.34
N ALA A 101 -1.58 -2.77 -3.42
CA ALA A 101 -1.47 -1.59 -4.29
C ALA A 101 -0.31 -0.67 -3.87
N MET A 102 -0.11 -0.48 -2.56
CA MET A 102 1.01 0.30 -2.03
C MET A 102 2.36 -0.36 -2.32
N ALA A 103 2.47 -1.68 -2.12
CA ALA A 103 3.68 -2.44 -2.44
C ALA A 103 4.02 -2.36 -3.93
N GLU A 104 3.03 -2.52 -4.80
CA GLU A 104 3.23 -2.40 -6.25
C GLU A 104 3.63 -0.98 -6.67
N GLN A 105 3.02 0.05 -6.08
CA GLN A 105 3.41 1.44 -6.31
C GLN A 105 4.87 1.69 -5.90
N THR A 106 5.27 1.19 -4.74
CA THR A 106 6.66 1.30 -4.25
C THR A 106 7.62 0.59 -5.20
N ARG A 107 7.27 -0.62 -5.64
CA ARG A 107 8.07 -1.38 -6.62
C ARG A 107 8.24 -0.64 -7.94
N GLN A 108 7.17 -0.07 -8.48
CA GLN A 108 7.21 0.71 -9.72
C GLN A 108 8.06 1.97 -9.56
N GLN A 109 7.97 2.63 -8.42
CA GLN A 109 8.77 3.82 -8.12
C GLN A 109 10.27 3.46 -8.03
N GLN A 110 10.63 2.38 -7.34
CA GLN A 110 12.01 1.90 -7.27
C GLN A 110 12.55 1.53 -8.65
N GLU A 111 11.77 0.85 -9.47
CA GLU A 111 12.17 0.51 -10.85
C GLU A 111 12.39 1.78 -11.69
N SER A 112 11.53 2.78 -11.56
CA SER A 112 11.71 4.08 -12.20
C SER A 112 13.03 4.74 -11.77
N TYR A 113 13.36 4.69 -10.47
CA TYR A 113 14.63 5.23 -9.97
C TYR A 113 15.85 4.46 -10.51
N ARG A 114 15.78 3.11 -10.60
CA ARG A 114 16.83 2.29 -11.22
C ARG A 114 17.05 2.68 -12.68
N GLN A 115 15.98 2.87 -13.44
CA GLN A 115 16.08 3.31 -14.84
C GLN A 115 16.70 4.71 -14.95
N MET A 116 16.29 5.65 -14.08
CA MET A 116 16.89 6.98 -14.01
C MET A 116 18.39 6.92 -13.66
N LEU A 117 18.78 6.05 -12.73
CA LEU A 117 20.20 5.84 -12.39
C LEU A 117 20.98 5.27 -13.57
N ASN A 118 20.44 4.26 -14.26
CA ASN A 118 21.09 3.65 -15.41
C ASN A 118 21.34 4.65 -16.55
N THR A 119 20.39 5.54 -16.78
CA THR A 119 20.46 6.54 -17.88
C THR A 119 21.15 7.83 -17.51
N ASP A 120 21.51 7.99 -16.24
CA ASP A 120 22.16 9.22 -15.77
C ASP A 120 23.56 9.40 -16.40
N ARG A 121 23.82 10.59 -16.94
CA ARG A 121 25.06 10.89 -17.67
C ARG A 121 26.30 10.92 -16.78
N GLU A 122 26.14 11.24 -15.51
CA GLU A 122 27.26 11.40 -14.56
C GLU A 122 27.60 10.09 -13.86
N ILE A 123 26.60 9.36 -13.40
CA ILE A 123 26.74 8.21 -12.51
C ILE A 123 26.27 6.89 -13.10
N GLY A 124 25.56 6.90 -14.22
CA GLY A 124 24.93 5.74 -14.84
C GLY A 124 25.80 4.98 -15.86
N GLY A 125 25.16 4.03 -16.54
CA GLY A 125 25.80 3.18 -17.56
C GLY A 125 26.94 2.35 -17.00
N VAL A 126 28.06 2.30 -17.69
CA VAL A 126 29.26 1.53 -17.30
C VAL A 126 29.87 1.97 -15.95
N ARG A 127 29.51 3.14 -15.46
CA ARG A 127 30.01 3.68 -14.20
C ARG A 127 29.10 3.34 -13.02
N LEU A 128 27.89 2.86 -13.26
CA LEU A 128 26.85 2.67 -12.24
C LEU A 128 27.34 1.80 -11.09
N LEU A 129 27.95 0.65 -11.39
CA LEU A 129 28.46 -0.25 -10.36
C LEU A 129 29.49 0.41 -9.46
N ASN A 130 30.44 1.13 -10.04
CA ASN A 130 31.43 1.87 -9.26
C ASN A 130 30.81 3.01 -8.45
N THR A 131 29.81 3.68 -9.01
CA THR A 131 29.04 4.72 -8.31
C THR A 131 28.32 4.15 -7.09
N ILE A 132 27.61 3.02 -7.25
CA ILE A 132 26.90 2.36 -6.15
C ILE A 132 27.87 1.91 -5.08
N ASN A 133 28.97 1.26 -5.44
CA ASN A 133 29.98 0.82 -4.50
C ASN A 133 30.56 1.98 -3.68
N THR A 134 30.85 3.09 -4.34
CA THR A 134 31.39 4.31 -3.66
C THR A 134 30.31 4.96 -2.78
N ALA A 135 29.06 5.02 -3.25
CA ALA A 135 27.95 5.54 -2.48
C ALA A 135 27.65 4.68 -1.23
N ASN A 136 27.73 3.35 -1.34
CA ASN A 136 27.51 2.42 -0.23
C ASN A 136 28.54 2.59 0.90
N ILE A 137 29.79 2.92 0.59
CA ILE A 137 30.81 3.21 1.62
C ILE A 137 30.37 4.41 2.47
N ALA A 138 29.90 5.47 1.83
CA ALA A 138 29.43 6.64 2.56
C ALA A 138 28.08 6.37 3.25
N TYR A 139 27.19 5.63 2.60
CA TYR A 139 25.89 5.27 3.17
C TYR A 139 26.04 4.47 4.45
N SER A 140 26.87 3.43 4.47
CA SER A 140 27.11 2.61 5.66
C SER A 140 27.85 3.35 6.78
N GLU A 141 28.64 4.39 6.49
CA GLU A 141 29.35 5.16 7.48
C GLU A 141 28.52 6.27 8.11
N PHE A 142 27.65 6.92 7.32
CA PHE A 142 26.93 8.13 7.75
C PHE A 142 25.43 7.91 7.99
N ALA A 143 24.84 6.84 7.48
CA ALA A 143 23.46 6.50 7.75
C ALA A 143 23.41 5.48 8.91
N ASP A 144 22.93 5.90 10.07
CA ASP A 144 22.62 4.99 11.17
C ASP A 144 21.45 4.08 10.84
N ASP A 145 21.17 3.11 11.68
CA ASP A 145 20.12 2.10 11.46
C ASP A 145 18.74 2.74 11.26
N GLU A 146 18.45 3.86 11.93
CA GLU A 146 17.18 4.55 11.80
C GLU A 146 17.06 5.25 10.45
N VAL A 147 18.10 5.94 10.01
CA VAL A 147 18.15 6.60 8.68
C VAL A 147 18.10 5.55 7.57
N GLN A 148 18.81 4.42 7.72
CA GLN A 148 18.76 3.31 6.77
C GLN A 148 17.35 2.75 6.64
N ARG A 149 16.66 2.52 7.77
CA ARG A 149 15.28 2.05 7.80
C ARG A 149 14.35 3.03 7.08
N ILE A 150 14.39 4.32 7.42
CA ILE A 150 13.54 5.36 6.80
C ILE A 150 13.78 5.42 5.28
N LEU A 151 15.04 5.45 4.84
CA LEU A 151 15.37 5.52 3.42
C LEU A 151 14.95 4.26 2.66
N SER A 152 15.02 3.09 3.29
CA SER A 152 14.56 1.82 2.72
C SER A 152 13.02 1.75 2.62
N GLU A 153 12.32 2.06 3.71
CA GLU A 153 10.85 2.04 3.76
C GLU A 153 10.22 3.02 2.76
N THR A 154 10.86 4.16 2.56
CA THR A 154 10.41 5.18 1.60
C THR A 154 10.89 4.95 0.17
N GLY A 155 11.80 3.98 -0.06
CA GLY A 155 12.45 3.73 -1.34
C GLY A 155 13.43 4.84 -1.77
N LEU A 156 13.74 5.80 -0.88
CA LEU A 156 14.62 6.92 -1.18
C LEU A 156 16.08 6.51 -1.27
N ASN A 157 16.48 5.38 -0.70
CA ASN A 157 17.81 4.80 -0.87
C ASN A 157 18.18 4.59 -2.35
N CYS A 158 17.20 4.29 -3.20
CA CYS A 158 17.39 4.14 -4.65
C CYS A 158 17.22 5.46 -5.44
N HIS A 159 16.83 6.55 -4.79
CA HIS A 159 16.55 7.80 -5.49
C HIS A 159 17.84 8.43 -6.06
N PRO A 160 17.89 8.81 -7.35
CA PRO A 160 19.14 9.28 -8.01
C PRO A 160 19.86 10.42 -7.30
N LYS A 161 19.10 11.33 -6.68
CA LYS A 161 19.70 12.45 -5.95
C LYS A 161 20.42 12.01 -4.66
N PHE A 162 19.84 11.02 -3.94
CA PHE A 162 20.48 10.45 -2.76
C PHE A 162 21.71 9.64 -3.13
N VAL A 163 21.61 8.78 -4.16
CA VAL A 163 22.77 8.03 -4.66
C VAL A 163 23.90 8.97 -5.09
N LYS A 164 23.59 10.05 -5.81
CA LYS A 164 24.60 11.08 -6.17
C LYS A 164 25.21 11.77 -4.95
N MET A 165 24.41 12.06 -3.95
CA MET A 165 24.89 12.68 -2.71
C MET A 165 25.89 11.77 -2.00
N PHE A 166 25.50 10.52 -1.74
CA PHE A 166 26.38 9.55 -1.10
C PHE A 166 27.62 9.22 -1.95
N TYR A 167 27.48 9.13 -3.26
CA TYR A 167 28.62 8.97 -4.17
C TYR A 167 29.63 10.11 -4.02
N LYS A 168 29.17 11.38 -3.97
CA LYS A 168 30.06 12.52 -3.78
C LYS A 168 30.77 12.51 -2.42
N ILE A 169 30.06 12.09 -1.37
CA ILE A 169 30.64 11.91 -0.03
C ILE A 169 31.68 10.80 -0.06
N GLY A 170 31.33 9.61 -0.56
CA GLY A 170 32.23 8.47 -0.64
C GLY A 170 33.49 8.73 -1.47
N LYS A 171 33.34 9.49 -2.57
CA LYS A 171 34.49 9.91 -3.36
C LYS A 171 35.46 10.83 -2.59
N ARG A 172 34.96 11.70 -1.72
CA ARG A 172 35.79 12.54 -0.85
C ARG A 172 36.49 11.69 0.20
N MET A 173 35.77 10.77 0.85
CA MET A 173 36.34 9.84 1.82
C MET A 173 37.49 9.00 1.23
N GLN A 174 37.32 8.50 0.01
CA GLN A 174 38.38 7.75 -0.69
C GLN A 174 39.61 8.62 -0.97
N ASN A 175 39.42 9.87 -1.33
CA ASN A 175 40.55 10.80 -1.56
C ASN A 175 41.29 11.13 -0.26
N ASP A 176 40.58 11.32 0.84
CA ASP A 176 41.15 11.62 2.15
C ASP A 176 41.89 10.40 2.74
N SER A 177 41.46 9.16 2.45
CA SER A 177 42.12 7.93 2.88
C SER A 177 43.47 7.71 2.17
N VAL A 178 43.73 8.32 1.05
CA VAL A 178 45.03 8.26 0.35
C VAL A 178 46.11 9.10 1.09
N TYR A 179 45.69 10.02 1.97
CA TYR A 179 46.60 10.87 2.77
C TYR A 179 46.85 10.36 4.19
N GLY A 180 46.35 9.24 4.59
CA GLY A 180 46.68 8.58 5.85
C GLY A 180 45.51 7.86 6.52
N ILE A 181 45.78 6.60 6.89
CA ILE A 181 45.06 5.73 7.80
C ILE A 181 44.07 4.72 7.16
N ASN A 182 44.51 3.48 7.16
CA ASN A 182 43.81 2.19 7.17
C ASN A 182 42.38 2.14 6.57
N SER A 183 42.27 1.55 5.39
CA SER A 183 41.00 1.10 4.82
C SER A 183 40.27 0.21 5.80
N PRO A 184 39.02 0.50 6.19
CA PRO A 184 38.21 -0.47 6.91
C PRO A 184 38.00 -1.70 6.05
N ALA A 185 38.05 -2.87 6.69
CA ALA A 185 37.88 -4.16 6.04
C ALA A 185 36.55 -4.18 5.29
N ILE A 186 36.63 -4.43 3.99
CA ILE A 186 35.48 -4.53 3.10
C ILE A 186 34.56 -5.63 3.58
N LEU A 187 33.37 -5.28 4.01
CA LEU A 187 32.31 -6.22 4.38
C LEU A 187 32.02 -7.16 3.22
N LYS A 188 31.96 -8.47 3.51
CA LYS A 188 31.78 -9.57 2.54
C LYS A 188 30.34 -9.77 2.07
N GLU A 189 29.42 -8.88 2.40
CA GLU A 189 28.06 -8.94 1.91
C GLU A 189 27.96 -8.26 0.54
N SER A 190 27.17 -8.82 -0.33
CA SER A 190 26.97 -8.30 -1.68
C SER A 190 26.50 -6.85 -1.59
N ARG A 191 27.34 -5.93 -2.03
CA ARG A 191 27.13 -4.47 -1.88
C ARG A 191 25.92 -3.93 -2.66
N GLU A 192 25.37 -4.74 -3.52
CA GLU A 192 24.14 -4.43 -4.27
C GLU A 192 22.90 -4.53 -3.36
N ASP A 193 22.94 -5.39 -2.35
CA ASP A 193 21.80 -5.66 -1.47
C ASP A 193 21.51 -4.52 -0.49
N ILE A 194 22.47 -3.63 -0.23
CA ILE A 194 22.30 -2.51 0.71
C ILE A 194 21.41 -1.40 0.12
N LEU A 195 21.67 -0.99 -1.13
CA LEU A 195 20.86 0.05 -1.80
C LEU A 195 19.65 -0.52 -2.56
N PHE A 196 19.71 -1.80 -2.93
CA PHE A 196 18.65 -2.47 -3.66
C PHE A 196 18.33 -3.82 -3.00
N PRO A 197 17.73 -3.83 -1.81
CA PRO A 197 17.33 -5.09 -1.17
C PRO A 197 16.37 -5.83 -2.10
N THR A 198 16.66 -7.11 -2.32
CA THR A 198 15.73 -8.01 -3.01
C THR A 198 14.54 -8.24 -2.08
N MET A 199 13.33 -7.92 -2.54
CA MET A 199 12.09 -8.33 -1.88
C MET A 199 11.84 -9.81 -2.09
#